data_731d7070c4251307d1381a45b3223aad
#
_entry.id   731d7070c4251307d1381a45b3223aad
#
_cell.length_a   1.000
_cell.length_b   1.000
_cell.length_c   1.000
_cell.angle_alpha   90.00
_cell.angle_beta   90.00
_cell.angle_gamma   90.00
#
_symmetry.space_group_name_H-M   'P 1'
#
loop_
_entity.id
_entity.type
_entity.pdbx_description
1 polymer ?
#
loop_
_entity_poly.entity_id
_entity_poly.type
_entity_poly.pdbx_seq_one_letter_code
_entity_poly.pdbx_strand_id
1 'polypeptide(L)'
;MIFQKTEEVPYETTGGLDTVAVRMPSDEIARALIDAGGGYIAAPSANTSGRPSPTKAEHVEEDLSGKIEMILDGGAVDIGVESTILDMTVTPPMILRLVRLQRRCSQNLSVK
;
A
#
# COMPACT_ATOMS: atom_id res chain seq x y z
N MET A 1 1.34 5.17 5.68
CA MET A 1 2.00 6.26 6.43
C MET A 1 3.23 6.69 5.67
N ILE A 2 3.58 7.99 5.70
CA ILE A 2 4.79 8.54 5.07
C ILE A 2 5.81 8.85 6.15
N PHE A 3 7.04 8.45 5.96
CA PHE A 3 8.18 8.68 6.86
C PHE A 3 9.36 9.28 6.09
N GLN A 4 10.30 9.91 6.78
CA GLN A 4 11.63 10.16 6.22
C GLN A 4 12.29 8.83 5.90
N LYS A 5 12.88 8.69 4.71
CA LYS A 5 13.59 7.48 4.34
C LYS A 5 14.96 7.42 5.03
N THR A 6 15.47 6.21 5.23
CA THR A 6 16.88 5.98 5.56
C THR A 6 17.70 5.79 4.27
N GLU A 7 19.01 5.77 4.37
CA GLU A 7 19.89 5.51 3.24
C GLU A 7 19.71 4.10 2.65
N GLU A 8 19.17 3.17 3.42
CA GLU A 8 18.88 1.80 2.98
C GLU A 8 17.76 1.72 1.95
N VAL A 9 16.86 2.72 1.91
CA VAL A 9 15.76 2.78 0.93
C VAL A 9 16.26 3.49 -0.33
N PRO A 10 16.37 2.80 -1.49
CA PRO A 10 16.86 3.41 -2.71
C PRO A 10 15.85 4.44 -3.28
N TYR A 11 16.35 5.43 -3.98
CA TYR A 11 15.54 6.49 -4.59
C TYR A 11 14.59 5.97 -5.68
N GLU A 12 14.94 4.88 -6.33
CA GLU A 12 14.09 4.20 -7.31
C GLU A 12 12.76 3.75 -6.68
N THR A 13 12.79 3.32 -5.42
CA THR A 13 11.59 2.93 -4.66
C THR A 13 10.72 4.13 -4.29
N THR A 14 11.34 5.28 -4.05
CA THR A 14 10.63 6.50 -3.59
C THR A 14 10.32 7.49 -4.71
N GLY A 15 10.70 7.18 -5.96
CA GLY A 15 10.55 8.09 -7.08
C GLY A 15 11.40 9.36 -6.95
N GLY A 16 12.56 9.27 -6.27
CA GLY A 16 13.47 10.37 -6.05
C GLY A 16 13.15 11.24 -4.84
N LEU A 17 12.18 10.85 -4.00
CA LEU A 17 11.81 11.59 -2.80
C LEU A 17 12.63 11.16 -1.59
N ASP A 18 12.86 12.09 -0.65
CA ASP A 18 13.48 11.82 0.65
C ASP A 18 12.51 11.19 1.66
N THR A 19 11.30 10.88 1.23
CA THR A 19 10.27 10.23 2.04
C THR A 19 9.87 8.90 1.43
N VAL A 20 9.42 7.96 2.28
CA VAL A 20 8.94 6.64 1.88
C VAL A 20 7.53 6.41 2.40
N ALA A 21 6.66 5.89 1.54
CA ALA A 21 5.31 5.48 1.93
C ALA A 21 5.33 4.02 2.36
N VAL A 22 4.93 3.75 3.60
CA VAL A 22 4.88 2.41 4.19
C VAL A 22 3.43 2.01 4.44
N ARG A 23 3.07 0.80 4.03
CA ARG A 23 1.78 0.17 4.28
C ARG A 23 1.97 -1.18 4.96
N MET A 24 1.19 -1.47 5.98
CA MET A 24 1.06 -2.81 6.56
C MET A 24 -0.32 -3.35 6.19
N PRO A 25 -0.42 -4.37 5.32
CA PRO A 25 -1.70 -4.95 4.96
C PRO A 25 -2.29 -5.76 6.11
N SER A 26 -3.63 -5.83 6.17
CA SER A 26 -4.36 -6.72 7.08
C SER A 26 -4.60 -8.11 6.47
N ASP A 27 -4.48 -8.23 5.16
CA ASP A 27 -4.66 -9.47 4.43
C ASP A 27 -3.57 -10.49 4.77
N GLU A 28 -3.97 -11.72 5.11
CA GLU A 28 -3.06 -12.77 5.58
C GLU A 28 -2.14 -13.30 4.46
N ILE A 29 -2.64 -13.38 3.22
CA ILE A 29 -1.87 -13.84 2.06
C ILE A 29 -0.79 -12.81 1.73
N ALA A 30 -1.14 -11.52 1.70
CA ALA A 30 -0.19 -10.45 1.48
C ALA A 30 0.89 -10.41 2.58
N ARG A 31 0.51 -10.65 3.84
CA ARG A 31 1.48 -10.72 4.95
C ARG A 31 2.41 -11.91 4.83
N ALA A 32 1.88 -13.09 4.51
CA ALA A 32 2.71 -14.29 4.30
C ALA A 32 3.70 -14.10 3.13
N LEU A 33 3.27 -13.42 2.06
CA LEU A 33 4.15 -13.09 0.94
C LEU A 33 5.27 -12.12 1.39
N ILE A 34 4.94 -11.09 2.17
CA ILE A 34 5.93 -10.15 2.71
C ILE A 34 6.93 -10.86 3.60
N ASP A 35 6.47 -11.73 4.50
CA ASP A 35 7.34 -12.49 5.39
C ASP A 35 8.27 -13.43 4.60
N ALA A 36 7.76 -14.12 3.59
CA ALA A 36 8.55 -14.97 2.69
C ALA A 36 9.56 -14.14 1.85
N GLY A 37 9.23 -12.89 1.53
CA GLY A 37 10.07 -11.96 0.79
C GLY A 37 11.14 -11.24 1.63
N GLY A 38 11.28 -11.59 2.91
CA GLY A 38 12.29 -10.99 3.80
C GLY A 38 11.76 -9.86 4.69
N GLY A 39 10.44 -9.73 4.83
CA GLY A 39 9.79 -8.80 5.76
C GLY A 39 9.36 -7.46 5.15
N TYR A 40 9.78 -7.14 3.94
CA TYR A 40 9.36 -5.94 3.21
C TYR A 40 9.41 -6.14 1.70
N ILE A 41 8.46 -5.52 0.98
CA ILE A 41 8.36 -5.58 -0.48
C ILE A 41 8.02 -4.19 -1.01
N ALA A 42 8.75 -3.73 -2.03
CA ALA A 42 8.37 -2.55 -2.80
C ALA A 42 7.40 -2.97 -3.91
N ALA A 43 6.23 -2.37 -3.96
CA ALA A 43 5.21 -2.72 -4.93
C ALA A 43 4.37 -1.51 -5.35
N PRO A 44 4.11 -1.34 -6.66
CA PRO A 44 3.11 -0.40 -7.16
C PRO A 44 1.71 -1.02 -7.10
N SER A 45 0.70 -0.31 -7.63
CA SER A 45 -0.61 -0.90 -7.93
C SER A 45 -0.52 -1.89 -9.10
N ALA A 46 -1.30 -2.98 -9.03
CA ALA A 46 -1.26 -4.07 -10.02
C ALA A 46 -2.12 -3.78 -11.25
N ASN A 47 -1.91 -2.62 -11.90
CA ASN A 47 -2.63 -2.18 -13.09
C ASN A 47 -1.68 -1.50 -14.07
N THR A 48 -2.08 -1.43 -15.32
CA THR A 48 -1.41 -0.56 -16.30
C THR A 48 -1.71 0.91 -16.02
N SER A 49 -0.75 1.79 -16.31
CA SER A 49 -0.89 3.23 -16.09
C SER A 49 -2.16 3.80 -16.73
N GLY A 50 -2.89 4.62 -15.99
CA GLY A 50 -4.15 5.23 -16.45
C GLY A 50 -5.41 4.37 -16.22
N ARG A 51 -5.28 3.14 -15.74
CA ARG A 51 -6.42 2.30 -15.34
C ARG A 51 -6.70 2.38 -13.84
N PRO A 52 -7.95 2.14 -13.41
CA PRO A 52 -8.27 2.04 -11.99
C PRO A 52 -7.51 0.90 -11.30
N SER A 53 -7.24 1.02 -10.01
CA SER A 53 -6.65 -0.07 -9.23
C SER A 53 -7.57 -1.30 -9.23
N PRO A 54 -7.03 -2.52 -9.47
CA PRO A 54 -7.82 -3.72 -9.56
C PRO A 54 -8.44 -4.10 -8.21
N THR A 55 -9.63 -4.69 -8.24
CA THR A 55 -10.34 -5.18 -7.05
C THR A 55 -10.55 -6.69 -7.09
N LYS A 56 -10.15 -7.34 -8.19
CA LYS A 56 -10.21 -8.80 -8.40
C LYS A 56 -8.98 -9.26 -9.17
N ALA A 57 -8.63 -10.53 -9.04
CA ALA A 57 -7.53 -11.15 -9.77
C ALA A 57 -7.73 -11.08 -11.30
N GLU A 58 -8.98 -11.24 -11.76
CA GLU A 58 -9.33 -11.13 -13.20
C GLU A 58 -8.91 -9.79 -13.81
N HIS A 59 -9.04 -8.67 -13.08
CA HIS A 59 -8.60 -7.36 -13.55
C HIS A 59 -7.08 -7.26 -13.67
N VAL A 60 -6.35 -7.95 -12.78
CA VAL A 60 -4.89 -8.04 -12.84
C VAL A 60 -4.46 -8.89 -14.03
N GLU A 61 -5.16 -10.00 -14.27
CA GLU A 61 -4.90 -10.89 -15.41
C GLU A 61 -5.12 -10.16 -16.75
N GLU A 62 -6.22 -9.41 -16.89
CA GLU A 62 -6.49 -8.59 -18.07
C GLU A 62 -5.37 -7.58 -18.37
N ASP A 63 -4.81 -6.94 -17.32
CA ASP A 63 -3.81 -5.88 -17.49
C ASP A 63 -2.38 -6.41 -17.63
N LEU A 64 -2.05 -7.52 -16.96
CA LEU A 64 -0.68 -7.97 -16.76
C LEU A 64 -0.39 -9.37 -17.30
N SER A 65 -1.37 -10.07 -17.92
CA SER A 65 -1.15 -11.39 -18.54
C SER A 65 -0.02 -11.33 -19.57
N GLY A 66 0.90 -12.28 -19.47
CA GLY A 66 2.10 -12.35 -20.31
C GLY A 66 3.20 -11.36 -19.97
N LYS A 67 3.02 -10.53 -18.94
CA LYS A 67 4.02 -9.56 -18.46
C LYS A 67 4.58 -9.91 -17.07
N ILE A 68 3.90 -10.79 -16.35
CA ILE A 68 4.28 -11.30 -15.03
C ILE A 68 4.15 -12.81 -14.98
N GLU A 69 4.89 -13.46 -14.09
CA GLU A 69 5.00 -14.91 -14.01
C GLU A 69 3.86 -15.54 -13.19
N MET A 70 3.29 -14.79 -12.25
CA MET A 70 2.32 -15.34 -11.30
C MET A 70 1.37 -14.27 -10.75
N ILE A 71 0.14 -14.66 -10.51
CA ILE A 71 -0.87 -13.90 -9.76
C ILE A 71 -1.27 -14.74 -8.54
N LEU A 72 -1.15 -14.15 -7.35
CA LEU A 72 -1.69 -14.74 -6.13
C LEU A 72 -3.07 -14.13 -5.89
N ASP A 73 -4.11 -14.94 -6.08
CA ASP A 73 -5.48 -14.50 -5.87
C ASP A 73 -5.86 -14.65 -4.39
N GLY A 74 -5.99 -13.52 -3.70
CA GLY A 74 -6.48 -13.42 -2.32
C GLY A 74 -7.98 -13.23 -2.21
N GLY A 75 -8.72 -13.34 -3.32
CA GLY A 75 -10.14 -13.02 -3.40
C GLY A 75 -10.45 -11.56 -3.72
N ALA A 76 -11.73 -11.24 -3.84
CA ALA A 76 -12.16 -9.87 -4.11
C ALA A 76 -11.91 -8.96 -2.92
N VAL A 77 -11.47 -7.72 -3.18
CA VAL A 77 -11.36 -6.71 -2.12
C VAL A 77 -12.74 -6.12 -1.82
N ASP A 78 -13.14 -6.15 -0.57
CA ASP A 78 -14.44 -5.65 -0.10
C ASP A 78 -14.64 -4.16 -0.36
N ILE A 79 -13.55 -3.40 -0.36
CA ILE A 79 -13.57 -1.94 -0.51
C ILE A 79 -12.44 -1.53 -1.46
N GLY A 80 -12.78 -1.30 -2.72
CA GLY A 80 -11.85 -0.81 -3.76
C GLY A 80 -11.44 0.66 -3.58
N VAL A 81 -11.34 1.15 -2.35
CA VAL A 81 -10.91 2.51 -2.02
C VAL A 81 -9.49 2.53 -1.52
N GLU A 82 -8.76 3.50 -1.99
CA GLU A 82 -7.38 3.74 -1.59
C GLU A 82 -7.25 4.04 -0.09
N SER A 83 -6.10 3.67 0.49
CA SER A 83 -5.86 3.82 1.93
C SER A 83 -5.80 5.28 2.39
N THR A 84 -6.15 5.54 3.66
CA THR A 84 -5.85 6.81 4.33
C THR A 84 -4.34 7.03 4.35
N ILE A 85 -3.91 8.24 3.98
CA ILE A 85 -2.49 8.63 3.99
C ILE A 85 -2.25 9.58 5.16
N LEU A 86 -1.31 9.21 6.00
CA LEU A 86 -0.86 9.98 7.15
C LEU A 86 0.61 10.35 6.95
N ASP A 87 0.91 11.64 6.99
CA ASP A 87 2.26 12.17 6.96
C ASP A 87 2.81 12.25 8.39
N MET A 88 3.86 11.48 8.65
CA MET A 88 4.56 11.42 9.93
C MET A 88 5.85 12.25 9.92
N THR A 89 6.15 12.95 8.83
CA THR A 89 7.36 13.77 8.70
C THR A 89 7.19 15.15 9.33
N VAL A 90 5.95 15.52 9.68
CA VAL A 90 5.58 16.80 10.30
C VAL A 90 5.00 16.61 11.70
N THR A 91 5.07 17.64 12.53
CA THR A 91 4.53 17.61 13.88
C THR A 91 3.58 18.79 14.09
N PRO A 92 2.29 18.54 14.42
CA PRO A 92 1.64 17.24 14.56
C PRO A 92 1.51 16.50 13.21
N PRO A 93 1.34 15.15 13.21
CA PRO A 93 1.12 14.39 11.99
C PRO A 93 -0.09 14.87 11.19
N MET A 94 0.01 14.89 9.86
CA MET A 94 -1.00 15.45 8.97
C MET A 94 -1.68 14.36 8.12
N ILE A 95 -3.01 14.42 8.01
CA ILE A 95 -3.77 13.55 7.11
C ILE A 95 -3.75 14.19 5.71
N LEU A 96 -3.09 13.54 4.75
CA LEU A 96 -3.03 14.00 3.37
C LEU A 96 -4.23 13.50 2.55
N ARG A 97 -4.75 12.32 2.90
CA ARG A 97 -5.94 11.75 2.28
C ARG A 97 -6.72 10.98 3.32
N LEU A 98 -7.98 11.38 3.53
CA LEU A 98 -8.90 10.70 4.42
C LEU A 98 -9.78 9.74 3.62
N VAL A 99 -9.72 8.45 3.96
CA VAL A 99 -10.67 7.43 3.51
C VAL A 99 -11.43 6.94 4.74
N ARG A 100 -12.65 6.47 4.57
CA ARG A 100 -13.53 6.02 5.65
C ARG A 100 -12.81 5.03 6.57
N LEU A 101 -12.32 5.48 7.72
CA LEU A 101 -11.83 4.62 8.78
C LEU A 101 -13.01 3.83 9.33
N GLN A 102 -12.97 2.50 9.24
CA GLN A 102 -13.88 1.67 10.02
C GLN A 102 -13.65 1.96 11.51
N ARG A 103 -14.72 2.17 12.27
CA ARG A 103 -14.71 2.63 13.66
C ARG A 103 -13.82 1.83 14.64
N ARG A 104 -13.26 0.69 14.24
CA ARG A 104 -12.40 -0.13 15.10
C ARG A 104 -10.99 0.40 15.36
N CYS A 105 -10.50 1.34 14.55
CA CYS A 105 -9.14 1.88 14.71
C CYS A 105 -9.09 3.21 15.49
N SER A 106 -10.23 3.86 15.75
CA SER A 106 -10.28 5.21 16.30
C SER A 106 -10.30 5.31 17.82
N GLN A 107 -10.29 4.18 18.55
CA GLN A 107 -10.36 4.24 20.02
C GLN A 107 -9.02 4.53 20.72
N ASN A 108 -7.88 4.51 20.01
CA ASN A 108 -6.57 4.71 20.63
C ASN A 108 -5.75 5.89 20.08
N LEU A 109 -6.29 6.66 19.15
CA LEU A 109 -5.65 7.89 18.68
C LEU A 109 -6.36 9.10 19.33
N SER A 110 -6.00 9.39 20.58
CA SER A 110 -6.34 10.70 21.17
C SER A 110 -5.39 11.73 20.57
N VAL A 111 -5.81 12.38 19.50
CA VAL A 111 -5.19 13.62 19.04
C VAL A 111 -5.65 14.70 20.01
N LYS A 112 -4.71 15.19 20.83
CA LYS A 112 -4.89 16.43 21.58
C LYS A 112 -4.60 17.60 20.67
#